data_35ccc00c6565ce28f25d5efa21608ffa
#
_entry.id   35ccc00c6565ce28f25d5efa21608ffa
#
_cell.length_a   1.000
_cell.length_b   1.000
_cell.length_c   1.000
_cell.angle_alpha   90.00
_cell.angle_beta   90.00
_cell.angle_gamma   90.00
#
_symmetry.space_group_name_H-M   'P 1'
#
loop_
_entity.id
_entity.type
_entity.pdbx_description
1 polymer ?
#
loop_
_entity_poly.entity_id
_entity_poly.type
_entity_poly.pdbx_seq_one_letter_code
_entity_poly.pdbx_strand_id
1 'polypeptide(L)'
;MKNFFRKTCLAVATGALLLAGAGAANAATITIVNADGANEGFNDPTPVLPVGGNTGTTLGQQRLIAFQFAADVWGALLPSAVEIRVTASFDPLTCTTTTAVLGSAGPRTYSADFANAPLAATWYPAALANKLSGVDLNPGAMNSTADDLRAQFNVSLGGATCLPGSGWYLGLDGNAGSSINLVVVLMHEFGHGLGFISLVNNSTGALFSSKRDVYSNFLYDNTVGMLWPDMTSTQRVASAINPGNVAFTGQWATWNADNWLGYASELLVSAPAGVAGSYNVGDAGFGPTVASTPVTGQVVLAIDDTAPTSDACSALQNAAALSGKIAMVDRGTCAFAVKVQAAQDAGAIGVIVVNNVAGAPSSMGGSGPAVTIPSVMISQADGVTLKAALASGLTATIHSSATKRAGADPLGRPLVYTPNPLQSGSSVSHFDTSAMPNLLMEPAINSDLDPD
;
A
#
# COMPACT_ATOMS: atom_id res chain seq x y z
N MET A 1 3.55 -14.89 -13.69
CA MET A 1 3.91 -13.92 -14.72
C MET A 1 3.94 -14.47 -16.16
N LYS A 2 4.70 -15.48 -16.55
CA LYS A 2 4.66 -16.04 -17.93
C LYS A 2 3.28 -16.55 -18.42
N ASN A 3 2.30 -16.70 -17.57
CA ASN A 3 0.97 -17.20 -17.94
C ASN A 3 -0.09 -16.12 -18.18
N PHE A 4 0.14 -14.88 -17.78
CA PHE A 4 -0.81 -13.77 -17.97
C PHE A 4 -0.80 -13.24 -19.40
N PHE A 5 0.38 -13.03 -19.96
CA PHE A 5 0.53 -12.58 -21.36
C PHE A 5 0.04 -13.61 -22.40
N ARG A 6 0.09 -14.92 -22.09
CA ARG A 6 -0.39 -15.97 -23.02
C ARG A 6 -1.91 -16.09 -23.09
N LYS A 7 -2.65 -15.65 -22.06
CA LYS A 7 -4.14 -15.75 -22.08
C LYS A 7 -4.80 -14.54 -22.73
N THR A 8 -4.17 -13.39 -22.76
CA THR A 8 -4.71 -12.16 -23.38
C THR A 8 -4.49 -12.12 -24.88
N CYS A 9 -3.43 -12.72 -25.42
CA CYS A 9 -3.16 -12.74 -26.86
C CYS A 9 -4.01 -13.75 -27.66
N LEU A 10 -4.66 -14.74 -27.03
CA LEU A 10 -5.43 -15.75 -27.76
C LEU A 10 -6.94 -15.44 -27.89
N ALA A 11 -7.44 -14.41 -27.19
CA ALA A 11 -8.84 -13.97 -27.26
C ALA A 11 -9.11 -12.90 -28.32
N VAL A 12 -8.08 -12.37 -28.99
CA VAL A 12 -8.20 -11.26 -29.96
C VAL A 12 -8.36 -11.75 -31.43
N ALA A 13 -8.17 -13.02 -31.70
CA ALA A 13 -8.10 -13.52 -33.07
C ALA A 13 -9.44 -13.96 -33.71
N THR A 14 -10.58 -13.95 -33.02
CA THR A 14 -11.87 -14.44 -33.56
C THR A 14 -13.06 -13.49 -33.42
N GLY A 15 -12.84 -12.20 -33.09
CA GLY A 15 -13.90 -11.18 -32.92
C GLY A 15 -13.86 -10.02 -33.90
N ALA A 16 -13.13 -10.11 -35.00
CA ALA A 16 -12.89 -8.99 -35.92
C ALA A 16 -13.94 -8.85 -37.04
N LEU A 17 -15.23 -8.86 -36.70
CA LEU A 17 -16.26 -8.42 -37.67
C LEU A 17 -17.56 -8.03 -36.97
N LEU A 18 -17.61 -6.91 -36.24
CA LEU A 18 -18.83 -6.14 -35.92
C LEU A 18 -18.53 -5.01 -34.89
N LEU A 19 -17.61 -4.10 -35.21
CA LEU A 19 -17.40 -2.86 -34.42
C LEU A 19 -17.03 -1.69 -35.36
N ALA A 20 -17.91 -1.42 -36.32
CA ALA A 20 -17.91 -0.10 -36.92
C ALA A 20 -18.67 0.84 -35.96
N GLY A 21 -17.94 1.63 -35.15
CA GLY A 21 -18.54 2.69 -34.34
C GLY A 21 -18.01 2.94 -32.95
N ALA A 22 -17.16 2.08 -32.38
CA ALA A 22 -16.44 2.44 -31.17
C ALA A 22 -15.15 3.18 -31.59
N GLY A 23 -15.09 4.49 -31.39
CA GLY A 23 -13.84 5.23 -31.54
C GLY A 23 -12.76 4.50 -30.75
N ALA A 24 -11.63 4.21 -31.39
CA ALA A 24 -10.48 3.63 -30.69
C ALA A 24 -10.16 4.55 -29.50
N ALA A 25 -10.32 4.05 -28.28
CA ALA A 25 -9.86 4.77 -27.11
C ALA A 25 -8.34 4.91 -27.26
N ASN A 26 -7.86 6.11 -27.59
CA ASN A 26 -6.44 6.37 -27.71
C ASN A 26 -5.81 6.21 -26.32
N ALA A 27 -4.73 5.43 -26.24
CA ALA A 27 -3.85 5.44 -25.08
C ALA A 27 -3.43 6.88 -24.77
N ALA A 28 -3.36 7.23 -23.49
CA ALA A 28 -2.98 8.58 -23.11
C ALA A 28 -1.49 8.82 -23.42
N THR A 29 -1.17 9.98 -23.96
CA THR A 29 0.22 10.45 -24.03
C THR A 29 0.56 11.13 -22.73
N ILE A 30 1.60 10.63 -22.01
CA ILE A 30 2.13 11.24 -20.80
C ILE A 30 3.53 11.76 -21.09
N THR A 31 3.73 13.07 -21.00
CA THR A 31 4.99 13.75 -21.32
C THR A 31 5.70 14.18 -20.02
N ILE A 32 6.94 13.76 -19.85
CA ILE A 32 7.78 14.18 -18.73
C ILE A 32 8.42 15.53 -19.06
N VAL A 33 8.12 16.52 -18.22
CA VAL A 33 8.65 17.88 -18.34
C VAL A 33 9.76 18.03 -17.29
N ASN A 34 11.02 18.03 -17.75
CA ASN A 34 12.20 18.18 -16.90
C ASN A 34 12.26 19.57 -16.26
N ALA A 35 12.24 19.64 -14.93
CA ALA A 35 12.33 20.87 -14.15
C ALA A 35 13.68 21.03 -13.42
N ASP A 36 14.62 20.08 -13.58
CA ASP A 36 15.94 20.17 -12.95
C ASP A 36 16.84 21.18 -13.65
N GLY A 37 17.73 21.76 -12.89
CA GLY A 37 18.78 22.63 -13.37
C GLY A 37 19.91 21.90 -14.11
N ALA A 38 20.91 22.63 -14.52
CA ALA A 38 22.07 22.06 -15.20
C ALA A 38 22.92 21.21 -14.21
N ASN A 39 23.33 20.02 -14.67
CA ASN A 39 24.16 19.05 -13.94
C ASN A 39 23.51 18.43 -12.67
N GLU A 40 22.21 18.47 -12.55
CA GLU A 40 21.46 17.85 -11.46
C GLU A 40 20.27 17.04 -12.00
N GLY A 41 19.71 16.15 -11.18
CA GLY A 41 18.50 15.40 -11.49
C GLY A 41 18.53 14.67 -12.82
N PHE A 42 17.66 15.02 -13.74
CA PHE A 42 17.61 14.50 -15.11
C PHE A 42 18.76 14.99 -16.00
N ASN A 43 19.45 16.06 -15.57
CA ASN A 43 20.60 16.62 -16.29
C ASN A 43 21.94 16.19 -15.65
N ASP A 44 21.93 15.25 -14.71
CA ASP A 44 23.13 14.74 -14.04
C ASP A 44 24.02 13.98 -15.05
N PRO A 45 25.24 14.50 -15.35
CA PRO A 45 26.12 13.94 -16.36
C PRO A 45 26.95 12.75 -15.83
N THR A 46 26.80 12.34 -14.58
CA THR A 46 27.62 11.27 -13.96
C THR A 46 27.51 10.00 -14.79
N PRO A 47 28.63 9.46 -15.32
CA PRO A 47 28.63 8.25 -16.14
C PRO A 47 28.23 7.04 -15.31
N VAL A 48 27.34 6.19 -15.87
CA VAL A 48 26.91 4.93 -15.28
C VAL A 48 26.80 3.86 -16.36
N LEU A 49 26.86 2.59 -15.95
CA LEU A 49 26.61 1.47 -16.84
C LEU A 49 25.10 1.23 -17.01
N PRO A 50 24.64 0.74 -18.17
CA PRO A 50 23.27 0.24 -18.34
C PRO A 50 22.91 -0.79 -17.27
N VAL A 51 21.65 -0.76 -16.79
CA VAL A 51 21.18 -1.63 -15.72
C VAL A 51 19.73 -2.06 -15.98
N GLY A 52 19.43 -3.36 -15.80
CA GLY A 52 18.08 -3.89 -15.83
C GLY A 52 17.22 -3.45 -17.03
N GLY A 53 17.79 -3.47 -18.23
CA GLY A 53 17.10 -3.00 -19.45
C GLY A 53 17.12 -1.48 -19.67
N ASN A 54 17.53 -0.69 -18.68
CA ASN A 54 17.74 0.75 -18.84
C ASN A 54 19.08 1.02 -19.54
N THR A 55 19.04 1.58 -20.74
CA THR A 55 20.20 1.79 -21.63
C THR A 55 20.90 3.14 -21.41
N GLY A 56 20.45 3.97 -20.50
CA GLY A 56 21.06 5.27 -20.20
C GLY A 56 22.52 5.13 -19.75
N THR A 57 23.39 6.03 -20.20
CA THR A 57 24.82 6.04 -19.90
C THR A 57 25.22 7.13 -18.91
N THR A 58 24.28 7.96 -18.48
CA THR A 58 24.42 8.88 -17.36
C THR A 58 23.27 8.70 -16.35
N LEU A 59 23.48 9.12 -15.10
CA LEU A 59 22.42 9.08 -14.08
C LEU A 59 21.15 9.80 -14.53
N GLY A 60 21.31 10.99 -15.11
CA GLY A 60 20.17 11.76 -15.61
C GLY A 60 19.40 11.04 -16.70
N GLN A 61 20.10 10.41 -17.65
CA GLN A 61 19.46 9.62 -18.71
C GLN A 61 18.72 8.41 -18.13
N GLN A 62 19.32 7.68 -17.17
CA GLN A 62 18.65 6.53 -16.56
C GLN A 62 17.40 6.94 -15.77
N ARG A 63 17.45 8.06 -15.06
CA ARG A 63 16.28 8.63 -14.37
C ARG A 63 15.16 8.95 -15.36
N LEU A 64 15.47 9.65 -16.45
CA LEU A 64 14.47 10.02 -17.46
C LEU A 64 13.86 8.80 -18.14
N ILE A 65 14.66 7.77 -18.46
CA ILE A 65 14.18 6.53 -19.06
C ILE A 65 13.21 5.80 -18.10
N ALA A 66 13.53 5.73 -16.80
CA ALA A 66 12.64 5.12 -15.81
C ALA A 66 11.31 5.90 -15.67
N PHE A 67 11.36 7.24 -15.70
CA PHE A 67 10.17 8.08 -15.69
C PHE A 67 9.29 7.85 -16.92
N GLN A 68 9.90 7.83 -18.11
CA GLN A 68 9.15 7.58 -19.35
C GLN A 68 8.56 6.17 -19.36
N PHE A 69 9.28 5.17 -18.85
CA PHE A 69 8.74 3.82 -18.73
C PHE A 69 7.46 3.78 -17.87
N ALA A 70 7.49 4.40 -16.69
CA ALA A 70 6.30 4.48 -15.83
C ALA A 70 5.16 5.28 -16.48
N ALA A 71 5.49 6.37 -17.20
CA ALA A 71 4.53 7.16 -17.97
C ALA A 71 3.88 6.33 -19.09
N ASP A 72 4.66 5.52 -19.80
CA ASP A 72 4.18 4.65 -20.88
C ASP A 72 3.25 3.55 -20.34
N VAL A 73 3.55 2.97 -19.16
CA VAL A 73 2.68 1.98 -18.50
C VAL A 73 1.33 2.61 -18.14
N TRP A 74 1.32 3.77 -17.47
CA TRP A 74 0.07 4.47 -17.17
C TRP A 74 -0.66 4.92 -18.44
N GLY A 75 0.06 5.43 -19.43
CA GLY A 75 -0.49 5.85 -20.71
C GLY A 75 -1.23 4.73 -21.44
N ALA A 76 -0.68 3.51 -21.40
CA ALA A 76 -1.31 2.33 -21.99
C ALA A 76 -2.63 1.92 -21.31
N LEU A 77 -2.78 2.23 -20.01
CA LEU A 77 -3.96 1.89 -19.22
C LEU A 77 -5.05 2.97 -19.25
N LEU A 78 -4.70 4.21 -19.58
CA LEU A 78 -5.60 5.35 -19.48
C LEU A 78 -6.09 5.79 -20.88
N PRO A 79 -7.41 5.79 -21.12
CA PRO A 79 -7.95 6.32 -22.38
C PRO A 79 -8.11 7.85 -22.28
N SER A 80 -7.20 8.61 -22.90
CA SER A 80 -7.30 10.06 -22.99
C SER A 80 -6.81 10.55 -24.36
N ALA A 81 -7.56 11.44 -24.99
CA ALA A 81 -7.14 12.15 -26.21
C ALA A 81 -6.37 13.44 -25.87
N VAL A 82 -6.40 13.87 -24.60
CA VAL A 82 -5.68 15.06 -24.13
C VAL A 82 -4.37 14.60 -23.51
N GLU A 83 -3.27 15.23 -23.92
CA GLU A 83 -1.94 14.99 -23.36
C GLU A 83 -1.94 15.27 -21.85
N ILE A 84 -1.20 14.43 -21.08
CA ILE A 84 -0.95 14.62 -19.66
C ILE A 84 0.51 15.04 -19.48
N ARG A 85 0.75 16.22 -18.89
CA ARG A 85 2.09 16.74 -18.65
C ARG A 85 2.48 16.61 -17.19
N VAL A 86 3.63 15.99 -16.96
CA VAL A 86 4.20 15.76 -15.61
C VAL A 86 5.47 16.58 -15.47
N THR A 87 5.39 17.70 -14.74
CA THR A 87 6.60 18.43 -14.30
C THR A 87 7.31 17.61 -13.24
N ALA A 88 8.55 17.23 -13.50
CA ALA A 88 9.29 16.33 -12.62
C ALA A 88 10.68 16.87 -12.29
N SER A 89 11.12 16.62 -11.04
CA SER A 89 12.47 16.99 -10.57
C SER A 89 13.00 16.00 -9.54
N PHE A 90 14.33 15.94 -9.41
CA PHE A 90 15.03 15.31 -8.30
C PHE A 90 15.55 16.36 -7.35
N ASP A 91 14.97 16.45 -6.15
CA ASP A 91 15.28 17.43 -5.13
C ASP A 91 15.74 16.75 -3.83
N PRO A 92 16.49 17.43 -2.95
CA PRO A 92 16.69 16.96 -1.59
C PRO A 92 15.36 16.95 -0.84
N LEU A 93 14.86 15.74 -0.49
CA LEU A 93 13.66 15.57 0.33
C LEU A 93 14.04 15.14 1.75
N THR A 94 13.09 15.25 2.69
CA THR A 94 13.30 14.88 4.10
C THR A 94 13.78 13.43 4.21
N CYS A 95 14.90 13.24 4.93
CA CYS A 95 15.53 11.95 5.03
C CYS A 95 16.38 11.85 6.31
N THR A 96 16.49 10.62 6.82
CA THR A 96 17.37 10.24 7.93
C THR A 96 18.14 8.98 7.56
N THR A 97 18.95 8.47 8.47
CA THR A 97 19.64 7.18 8.28
C THR A 97 18.70 5.99 8.27
N THR A 98 17.44 6.13 8.73
CA THR A 98 16.48 5.04 8.88
C THR A 98 15.15 5.27 8.19
N THR A 99 14.85 6.49 7.75
CA THR A 99 13.59 6.84 7.08
C THR A 99 13.84 7.87 5.98
N ALA A 100 13.07 7.82 4.90
CA ALA A 100 13.14 8.81 3.83
C ALA A 100 11.76 9.08 3.23
N VAL A 101 11.52 10.31 2.82
CA VAL A 101 10.53 10.61 1.80
C VAL A 101 11.19 10.26 0.46
N LEU A 102 10.65 9.25 -0.22
CA LEU A 102 11.18 8.76 -1.50
C LEU A 102 10.83 9.69 -2.64
N GLY A 103 9.56 10.08 -2.70
CA GLY A 103 9.00 10.99 -3.68
C GLY A 103 7.73 11.63 -3.15
N SER A 104 7.16 12.48 -3.96
CA SER A 104 5.81 13.01 -3.80
C SER A 104 5.28 13.46 -5.15
N ALA A 105 4.02 13.17 -5.44
CA ALA A 105 3.36 13.76 -6.57
C ALA A 105 1.92 14.17 -6.25
N GLY A 106 1.38 15.04 -7.09
CA GLY A 106 0.00 15.48 -6.99
C GLY A 106 -0.42 16.31 -8.19
N PRO A 107 -1.74 16.48 -8.37
CA PRO A 107 -2.27 17.39 -9.39
C PRO A 107 -1.81 18.83 -9.12
N ARG A 108 -1.45 19.55 -10.17
CA ARG A 108 -1.10 20.98 -10.05
C ARG A 108 -2.31 21.88 -9.93
N THR A 109 -3.38 21.51 -10.61
CA THR A 109 -4.62 22.27 -10.60
C THR A 109 -5.83 21.34 -10.52
N TYR A 110 -6.97 21.92 -10.22
CA TYR A 110 -8.25 21.23 -10.12
C TYR A 110 -9.30 22.06 -10.85
N SER A 111 -10.21 21.38 -11.57
CA SER A 111 -11.34 22.00 -12.23
C SER A 111 -12.67 21.49 -11.68
N ALA A 112 -13.67 22.35 -11.59
CA ALA A 112 -15.00 21.98 -11.20
C ALA A 112 -16.02 22.59 -12.16
N ASP A 113 -17.17 21.97 -12.27
CA ASP A 113 -18.31 22.49 -13.05
C ASP A 113 -17.97 22.79 -14.55
N PHE A 114 -16.97 22.09 -15.11
CA PHE A 114 -16.62 22.17 -16.52
C PHE A 114 -17.63 21.41 -17.39
N ALA A 115 -17.62 21.66 -18.70
CA ALA A 115 -18.50 20.97 -19.64
C ALA A 115 -18.29 19.44 -19.57
N ASN A 116 -19.37 18.69 -19.42
CA ASN A 116 -19.40 17.24 -19.22
C ASN A 116 -18.86 16.75 -17.86
N ALA A 117 -18.68 17.61 -16.85
CA ALA A 117 -18.35 17.17 -15.50
C ALA A 117 -19.45 16.22 -14.97
N PRO A 118 -19.10 14.96 -14.59
CA PRO A 118 -20.10 13.98 -14.15
C PRO A 118 -20.87 14.39 -12.89
N LEU A 119 -20.22 15.13 -11.97
CA LEU A 119 -20.79 15.60 -10.73
C LEU A 119 -20.64 17.12 -10.61
N ALA A 120 -21.74 17.82 -10.36
CA ALA A 120 -21.73 19.25 -10.07
C ALA A 120 -21.04 19.54 -8.73
N ALA A 121 -20.52 20.77 -8.57
CA ALA A 121 -19.86 21.25 -7.37
C ALA A 121 -18.77 20.29 -6.84
N THR A 122 -18.06 19.63 -7.75
CA THR A 122 -17.04 18.62 -7.44
C THR A 122 -15.73 18.98 -8.11
N TRP A 123 -14.62 18.94 -7.36
CA TRP A 123 -13.26 19.12 -7.88
C TRP A 123 -12.76 17.85 -8.54
N TYR A 124 -12.14 17.99 -9.69
CA TYR A 124 -11.46 16.96 -10.46
C TYR A 124 -10.00 17.36 -10.65
N PRO A 125 -9.02 16.45 -10.47
CA PRO A 125 -7.62 16.70 -10.82
C PRO A 125 -7.49 17.06 -12.29
N ALA A 126 -6.50 17.88 -12.65
CA ALA A 126 -6.33 18.41 -14.01
C ALA A 126 -6.39 17.34 -15.09
N ALA A 127 -5.57 16.28 -14.99
CA ALA A 127 -5.54 15.21 -15.98
C ALA A 127 -6.91 14.53 -16.18
N LEU A 128 -7.64 14.27 -15.08
CA LEU A 128 -8.98 13.68 -15.15
C LEU A 128 -10.00 14.66 -15.72
N ALA A 129 -9.95 15.92 -15.32
CA ALA A 129 -10.84 16.97 -15.83
C ALA A 129 -10.64 17.19 -17.35
N ASN A 130 -9.39 17.22 -17.81
CA ASN A 130 -9.02 17.33 -19.22
C ASN A 130 -9.56 16.14 -20.02
N LYS A 131 -9.34 14.92 -19.52
CA LYS A 131 -9.88 13.70 -20.14
C LYS A 131 -11.41 13.73 -20.27
N LEU A 132 -12.12 14.15 -19.23
CA LEU A 132 -13.58 14.18 -19.20
C LEU A 132 -14.18 15.28 -20.06
N SER A 133 -13.53 16.45 -20.11
CA SER A 133 -13.93 17.57 -20.97
C SER A 133 -13.59 17.36 -22.46
N GLY A 134 -12.56 16.55 -22.74
CA GLY A 134 -12.01 16.35 -24.07
C GLY A 134 -11.09 17.48 -24.56
N VAL A 135 -10.77 18.44 -23.69
CA VAL A 135 -9.90 19.58 -23.97
C VAL A 135 -9.00 19.87 -22.77
N ASP A 136 -7.83 20.48 -23.01
CA ASP A 136 -6.99 21.02 -21.96
C ASP A 136 -7.68 22.23 -21.34
N LEU A 137 -8.07 22.13 -20.05
CA LEU A 137 -8.78 23.17 -19.31
C LEU A 137 -7.84 24.24 -18.73
N ASN A 138 -6.53 24.00 -18.76
CA ASN A 138 -5.51 24.92 -18.26
C ASN A 138 -4.33 25.01 -19.25
N PRO A 139 -4.56 25.42 -20.51
CA PRO A 139 -3.51 25.45 -21.51
C PRO A 139 -2.43 26.48 -21.19
N GLY A 140 -1.17 26.13 -21.43
CA GLY A 140 -0.05 27.04 -21.19
C GLY A 140 1.31 26.42 -21.50
N ALA A 141 2.38 27.14 -21.15
CA ALA A 141 3.75 26.70 -21.36
C ALA A 141 4.11 25.49 -20.48
N MET A 142 4.97 24.62 -21.01
CA MET A 142 5.56 23.54 -20.20
C MET A 142 6.37 24.09 -19.03
N ASN A 143 6.51 23.28 -17.98
CA ASN A 143 7.15 23.65 -16.71
C ASN A 143 6.51 24.88 -16.04
N SER A 144 5.18 24.91 -16.05
CA SER A 144 4.37 25.97 -15.44
C SER A 144 3.19 25.35 -14.68
N THR A 145 2.33 26.21 -14.11
CA THR A 145 1.09 25.74 -13.48
C THR A 145 0.07 25.16 -14.48
N ALA A 146 0.36 25.23 -15.77
CA ALA A 146 -0.43 24.63 -16.82
C ALA A 146 -0.17 23.12 -16.99
N ASP A 147 0.93 22.58 -16.45
CA ASP A 147 1.16 21.15 -16.44
C ASP A 147 0.19 20.47 -15.46
N ASP A 148 -0.22 19.22 -15.76
CA ASP A 148 -1.28 18.52 -15.01
C ASP A 148 -0.81 18.05 -13.64
N LEU A 149 0.41 17.50 -13.58
CA LEU A 149 1.00 16.93 -12.39
C LEU A 149 2.35 17.59 -12.05
N ARG A 150 2.68 17.57 -10.76
CA ARG A 150 4.05 17.79 -10.29
C ARG A 150 4.52 16.54 -9.55
N ALA A 151 5.75 16.10 -9.82
CA ALA A 151 6.37 14.98 -9.16
C ALA A 151 7.81 15.35 -8.72
N GLN A 152 8.19 15.02 -7.49
CA GLN A 152 9.51 15.29 -6.93
C GLN A 152 10.05 13.99 -6.31
N PHE A 153 11.34 13.71 -6.53
CA PHE A 153 11.99 12.50 -6.04
C PHE A 153 13.28 12.82 -5.31
N ASN A 154 13.60 12.02 -4.30
CA ASN A 154 14.72 12.29 -3.40
C ASN A 154 16.07 12.01 -4.08
N VAL A 155 16.82 13.06 -4.38
CA VAL A 155 18.15 12.95 -4.96
C VAL A 155 19.19 12.43 -3.96
N SER A 156 18.94 12.59 -2.65
CA SER A 156 19.90 12.26 -1.57
C SER A 156 19.89 10.78 -1.16
N LEU A 157 18.95 10.00 -1.69
CA LEU A 157 18.73 8.60 -1.30
C LEU A 157 19.99 7.74 -1.51
N GLY A 158 20.31 6.90 -0.52
CA GLY A 158 21.53 6.08 -0.51
C GLY A 158 22.78 6.79 -0.01
N GLY A 159 22.71 8.13 0.21
CA GLY A 159 23.79 8.90 0.80
C GLY A 159 23.99 8.61 2.29
N ALA A 160 25.11 9.06 2.86
CA ALA A 160 25.53 8.75 4.23
C ALA A 160 24.49 9.12 5.32
N THR A 161 23.64 10.10 5.05
CA THR A 161 22.59 10.58 5.99
C THR A 161 21.17 10.23 5.55
N CYS A 162 21.00 9.52 4.43
CA CYS A 162 19.72 9.25 3.81
C CYS A 162 19.65 7.79 3.38
N LEU A 163 19.16 6.92 4.24
CA LEU A 163 19.09 5.46 4.06
C LEU A 163 20.39 4.88 3.47
N PRO A 164 21.51 4.90 4.20
CA PRO A 164 22.81 4.48 3.70
C PRO A 164 22.75 3.06 3.12
N GLY A 165 23.24 2.89 1.89
CA GLY A 165 23.23 1.60 1.19
C GLY A 165 21.93 1.23 0.48
N SER A 166 20.88 2.06 0.56
CA SER A 166 19.58 1.84 -0.11
C SER A 166 19.29 2.96 -1.12
N GLY A 167 20.13 3.09 -2.13
CA GLY A 167 19.95 4.04 -3.22
C GLY A 167 18.86 3.63 -4.22
N TRP A 168 18.63 4.47 -5.24
CA TRP A 168 17.72 4.15 -6.31
C TRP A 168 18.22 3.03 -7.20
N TYR A 169 17.38 2.05 -7.48
CA TYR A 169 17.53 1.15 -8.61
C TYR A 169 16.83 1.76 -9.83
N LEU A 170 17.59 1.98 -10.91
CA LEU A 170 17.10 2.64 -12.12
C LEU A 170 16.81 1.66 -13.27
N GLY A 171 16.92 0.35 -13.02
CA GLY A 171 16.53 -0.70 -13.97
C GLY A 171 15.02 -0.78 -14.16
N LEU A 172 14.61 -1.40 -15.28
CA LEU A 172 13.20 -1.55 -15.68
C LEU A 172 12.69 -2.98 -15.48
N ASP A 173 13.52 -3.89 -14.94
CA ASP A 173 13.27 -5.33 -14.85
C ASP A 173 12.82 -5.80 -13.45
N GLY A 174 12.57 -4.87 -12.53
CA GLY A 174 12.14 -5.18 -11.17
C GLY A 174 13.23 -5.70 -10.22
N ASN A 175 14.44 -6.03 -10.70
CA ASN A 175 15.48 -6.70 -9.92
C ASN A 175 16.28 -5.74 -9.01
N ALA A 176 15.61 -4.97 -8.18
CA ALA A 176 16.21 -3.92 -7.34
C ALA A 176 17.13 -4.44 -6.23
N GLY A 177 17.02 -5.72 -5.84
CA GLY A 177 17.77 -6.27 -4.71
C GLY A 177 17.47 -5.55 -3.40
N SER A 178 18.51 -4.96 -2.77
CA SER A 178 18.36 -4.13 -1.56
C SER A 178 18.16 -2.64 -1.85
N SER A 179 18.20 -2.22 -3.11
CA SER A 179 17.94 -0.85 -3.54
C SER A 179 16.43 -0.60 -3.68
N ILE A 180 16.04 0.67 -3.75
CA ILE A 180 14.64 1.06 -3.91
C ILE A 180 14.34 1.18 -5.40
N ASN A 181 13.36 0.42 -5.88
CA ASN A 181 12.94 0.43 -7.28
C ASN A 181 12.25 1.76 -7.63
N LEU A 182 12.91 2.57 -8.48
CA LEU A 182 12.36 3.86 -8.87
C LEU A 182 11.06 3.70 -9.66
N VAL A 183 10.93 2.70 -10.52
CA VAL A 183 9.72 2.51 -11.34
C VAL A 183 8.51 2.26 -10.47
N VAL A 184 8.62 1.44 -9.40
CA VAL A 184 7.51 1.18 -8.46
C VAL A 184 7.09 2.48 -7.77
N VAL A 185 8.05 3.28 -7.29
CA VAL A 185 7.74 4.58 -6.65
C VAL A 185 7.08 5.53 -7.65
N LEU A 186 7.56 5.57 -8.90
CA LEU A 186 6.96 6.39 -9.97
C LEU A 186 5.51 5.99 -10.27
N MET A 187 5.25 4.69 -10.35
CA MET A 187 3.88 4.20 -10.58
C MET A 187 2.94 4.64 -9.45
N HIS A 188 3.39 4.56 -8.20
CA HIS A 188 2.66 5.03 -7.03
C HIS A 188 2.41 6.54 -7.08
N GLU A 189 3.46 7.33 -7.24
CA GLU A 189 3.38 8.80 -7.23
C GLU A 189 2.52 9.34 -8.38
N PHE A 190 2.64 8.75 -9.58
CA PHE A 190 1.77 9.11 -10.69
C PHE A 190 0.30 8.79 -10.39
N GLY A 191 0.00 7.72 -9.66
CA GLY A 191 -1.34 7.41 -9.15
C GLY A 191 -1.94 8.59 -8.37
N HIS A 192 -1.18 9.20 -7.46
CA HIS A 192 -1.61 10.41 -6.75
C HIS A 192 -1.86 11.58 -7.69
N GLY A 193 -0.92 11.84 -8.60
CA GLY A 193 -1.04 12.90 -9.59
C GLY A 193 -2.24 12.74 -10.51
N LEU A 194 -2.56 11.51 -10.91
CA LEU A 194 -3.69 11.17 -11.77
C LEU A 194 -5.05 11.23 -11.05
N GLY A 195 -5.06 11.25 -9.70
CA GLY A 195 -6.28 11.50 -8.95
C GLY A 195 -6.56 10.61 -7.74
N PHE A 196 -5.64 9.73 -7.37
CA PHE A 196 -5.78 8.96 -6.13
C PHE A 196 -5.41 9.82 -4.91
N ILE A 197 -6.20 10.84 -4.65
CA ILE A 197 -5.95 11.85 -3.61
C ILE A 197 -7.25 12.48 -3.11
N SER A 198 -7.41 12.56 -1.79
CA SER A 198 -8.46 13.36 -1.15
C SER A 198 -8.02 14.82 -0.99
N LEU A 199 -8.91 15.75 -1.29
CA LEU A 199 -8.73 17.18 -1.04
C LEU A 199 -9.34 17.63 0.29
N VAL A 200 -9.93 16.73 1.04
CA VAL A 200 -10.45 17.02 2.39
C VAL A 200 -9.27 17.26 3.35
N ASN A 201 -9.35 18.29 4.13
CA ASN A 201 -8.40 18.47 5.23
C ASN A 201 -8.70 17.46 6.35
N ASN A 202 -7.90 16.42 6.45
CA ASN A 202 -8.14 15.31 7.38
C ASN A 202 -8.11 15.71 8.87
N SER A 203 -7.42 16.82 9.22
CA SER A 203 -7.34 17.33 10.60
C SER A 203 -8.57 18.17 11.00
N THR A 204 -9.24 18.82 10.05
CA THR A 204 -10.40 19.68 10.31
C THR A 204 -11.69 19.17 9.71
N GLY A 205 -11.61 18.17 8.81
CA GLY A 205 -12.75 17.66 8.05
C GLY A 205 -13.29 18.64 7.00
N ALA A 206 -12.62 19.77 6.77
CA ALA A 206 -13.08 20.80 5.84
C ALA A 206 -12.89 20.36 4.39
N LEU A 207 -13.90 20.63 3.57
CA LEU A 207 -13.84 20.44 2.13
C LEU A 207 -12.96 21.53 1.49
N PHE A 208 -12.18 21.17 0.49
CA PHE A 208 -11.37 22.12 -0.26
C PHE A 208 -12.25 23.16 -0.98
N SER A 209 -12.05 24.44 -0.66
CA SER A 209 -12.85 25.55 -1.19
C SER A 209 -14.37 25.28 -1.16
N SER A 210 -14.85 24.64 -0.08
CA SER A 210 -16.27 24.32 0.16
C SER A 210 -16.93 23.43 -0.91
N LYS A 211 -16.15 22.75 -1.75
CA LYS A 211 -16.64 21.77 -2.73
C LYS A 211 -16.10 20.38 -2.41
N ARG A 212 -16.86 19.37 -2.79
CA ARG A 212 -16.44 17.95 -2.76
C ARG A 212 -15.29 17.72 -3.74
N ASP A 213 -14.52 16.66 -3.57
CA ASP A 213 -13.60 16.16 -4.59
C ASP A 213 -14.06 14.78 -5.09
N VAL A 214 -13.66 14.43 -6.30
CA VAL A 214 -14.13 13.20 -6.96
C VAL A 214 -13.69 11.94 -6.22
N TYR A 215 -12.50 11.92 -5.62
CA TYR A 215 -11.99 10.76 -4.88
C TYR A 215 -12.78 10.55 -3.58
N SER A 216 -12.95 11.61 -2.77
CA SER A 216 -13.66 11.52 -1.50
C SER A 216 -15.15 11.20 -1.66
N ASN A 217 -15.73 11.41 -2.84
CA ASN A 217 -17.11 11.00 -3.13
C ASN A 217 -17.29 9.47 -3.07
N PHE A 218 -16.22 8.71 -3.19
CA PHE A 218 -16.25 7.24 -3.10
C PHE A 218 -15.84 6.68 -1.73
N LEU A 219 -15.56 7.53 -0.74
CA LEU A 219 -15.20 7.08 0.59
C LEU A 219 -16.46 6.84 1.43
N TYR A 220 -16.56 5.67 2.04
CA TYR A 220 -17.65 5.24 2.88
C TYR A 220 -17.12 4.73 4.22
N ASP A 221 -17.63 5.24 5.31
CA ASP A 221 -17.29 4.77 6.66
C ASP A 221 -18.33 3.76 7.14
N ASN A 222 -17.91 2.54 7.37
CA ASN A 222 -18.73 1.43 7.82
C ASN A 222 -19.26 1.62 9.25
N THR A 223 -18.57 2.41 10.10
CA THR A 223 -19.01 2.70 11.47
C THR A 223 -20.16 3.71 11.48
N VAL A 224 -20.03 4.77 10.67
CA VAL A 224 -21.06 5.81 10.57
C VAL A 224 -22.19 5.41 9.61
N GLY A 225 -21.88 4.53 8.65
CA GLY A 225 -22.84 4.12 7.62
C GLY A 225 -23.11 5.19 6.57
N MET A 226 -22.14 6.06 6.27
CA MET A 226 -22.31 7.21 5.38
C MET A 226 -21.13 7.38 4.42
N LEU A 227 -21.40 7.97 3.26
CA LEU A 227 -20.37 8.50 2.37
C LEU A 227 -19.76 9.80 2.94
N TRP A 228 -18.47 9.99 2.73
CA TRP A 228 -17.75 11.18 3.20
C TRP A 228 -18.34 12.52 2.76
N PRO A 229 -18.85 12.70 1.52
CA PRO A 229 -19.49 13.94 1.13
C PRO A 229 -20.72 14.28 1.95
N ASP A 230 -21.39 13.31 2.55
CA ASP A 230 -22.62 13.52 3.33
C ASP A 230 -22.35 13.69 4.84
N MET A 231 -21.11 13.51 5.28
CA MET A 231 -20.67 13.68 6.66
C MET A 231 -20.48 15.15 7.02
N THR A 232 -20.62 15.46 8.31
CA THR A 232 -20.12 16.70 8.90
C THR A 232 -18.57 16.70 8.95
N SER A 233 -17.98 17.88 9.12
CA SER A 233 -16.52 17.97 9.28
C SER A 233 -16.02 17.17 10.49
N THR A 234 -16.72 17.16 11.60
CA THR A 234 -16.36 16.36 12.79
C THR A 234 -16.39 14.85 12.50
N GLN A 235 -17.37 14.38 11.74
CA GLN A 235 -17.44 12.97 11.35
C GLN A 235 -16.30 12.58 10.41
N ARG A 236 -15.94 13.44 9.45
CA ARG A 236 -14.77 13.19 8.56
C ARG A 236 -13.45 13.12 9.33
N VAL A 237 -13.24 14.00 10.33
CA VAL A 237 -12.06 13.92 11.22
C VAL A 237 -12.00 12.59 11.94
N ALA A 238 -13.11 12.14 12.54
CA ALA A 238 -13.17 10.85 13.22
C ALA A 238 -12.95 9.68 12.26
N SER A 239 -13.52 9.76 11.06
CA SER A 239 -13.39 8.75 10.01
C SER A 239 -11.96 8.66 9.48
N ALA A 240 -11.22 9.78 9.37
CA ALA A 240 -9.83 9.79 8.91
C ALA A 240 -8.84 9.06 9.84
N ILE A 241 -9.27 8.71 11.06
CA ILE A 241 -8.51 7.92 12.04
C ILE A 241 -9.29 6.69 12.53
N ASN A 242 -10.12 6.11 11.65
CA ASN A 242 -10.97 4.94 11.93
C ASN A 242 -10.45 3.70 11.16
N PRO A 243 -9.34 3.09 11.61
CA PRO A 243 -8.64 2.04 10.86
C PRO A 243 -9.54 0.82 10.59
N GLY A 244 -9.45 0.30 9.37
CA GLY A 244 -10.20 -0.87 8.92
C GLY A 244 -11.71 -0.65 8.69
N ASN A 245 -12.21 0.58 8.78
CA ASN A 245 -13.63 0.88 8.64
C ASN A 245 -13.98 1.85 7.50
N VAL A 246 -12.99 2.43 6.84
CA VAL A 246 -13.24 3.30 5.68
C VAL A 246 -12.92 2.54 4.41
N ALA A 247 -13.88 2.48 3.50
CA ALA A 247 -13.77 1.73 2.25
C ALA A 247 -13.94 2.64 1.03
N PHE A 248 -13.27 2.30 -0.07
CA PHE A 248 -13.44 2.95 -1.37
C PHE A 248 -14.54 2.22 -2.17
N THR A 249 -15.62 2.92 -2.49
CA THR A 249 -16.85 2.35 -3.07
C THR A 249 -16.88 2.35 -4.60
N GLY A 250 -15.80 2.73 -5.26
CA GLY A 250 -15.72 2.70 -6.73
C GLY A 250 -16.01 1.31 -7.27
N GLN A 251 -16.99 1.17 -8.16
CA GLN A 251 -17.45 -0.12 -8.65
C GLN A 251 -16.31 -0.97 -9.26
N TRP A 252 -15.46 -0.36 -10.08
CA TRP A 252 -14.33 -1.06 -10.68
C TRP A 252 -13.26 -1.46 -9.66
N ALA A 253 -13.01 -0.64 -8.64
CA ALA A 253 -12.10 -0.99 -7.56
C ALA A 253 -12.64 -2.18 -6.74
N THR A 254 -13.93 -2.18 -6.40
CA THR A 254 -14.59 -3.28 -5.69
C THR A 254 -14.56 -4.58 -6.51
N TRP A 255 -14.88 -4.50 -7.80
CA TRP A 255 -14.86 -5.68 -8.67
C TRP A 255 -13.44 -6.25 -8.87
N ASN A 256 -12.45 -5.38 -9.01
CA ASN A 256 -11.06 -5.82 -9.13
C ASN A 256 -10.50 -6.34 -7.80
N ALA A 257 -10.88 -5.77 -6.66
CA ALA A 257 -10.45 -6.25 -5.36
C ALA A 257 -10.72 -7.75 -5.17
N ASP A 258 -11.87 -8.25 -5.64
CA ASP A 258 -12.20 -9.68 -5.57
C ASP A 258 -11.28 -10.56 -6.45
N ASN A 259 -10.69 -10.00 -7.49
CA ASN A 259 -9.76 -10.70 -8.39
C ASN A 259 -8.29 -10.63 -7.94
N TRP A 260 -7.89 -9.56 -7.26
CA TRP A 260 -6.50 -9.29 -6.90
C TRP A 260 -6.18 -9.62 -5.45
N LEU A 261 -7.10 -9.35 -4.52
CA LEU A 261 -6.88 -9.59 -3.11
C LEU A 261 -7.04 -11.06 -2.74
N GLY A 262 -6.08 -11.58 -2.00
CA GLY A 262 -6.15 -12.88 -1.35
C GLY A 262 -7.16 -12.89 -0.20
N TYR A 263 -7.34 -14.04 0.40
CA TYR A 263 -8.18 -14.16 1.59
C TYR A 263 -7.42 -13.67 2.84
N ALA A 264 -8.12 -12.94 3.71
CA ALA A 264 -7.58 -12.45 4.96
C ALA A 264 -7.15 -13.58 5.90
N SER A 265 -6.08 -13.39 6.62
CA SER A 265 -5.72 -14.27 7.72
C SER A 265 -6.69 -14.10 8.89
N GLU A 266 -6.97 -15.17 9.59
CA GLU A 266 -7.82 -15.20 10.78
C GLU A 266 -7.22 -16.10 11.86
N LEU A 267 -7.48 -15.76 13.12
CA LEU A 267 -7.29 -16.64 14.26
C LEU A 267 -8.66 -17.15 14.71
N LEU A 268 -8.95 -18.44 14.48
CA LEU A 268 -10.15 -19.09 14.96
C LEU A 268 -9.87 -19.77 16.32
N VAL A 269 -10.45 -19.27 17.38
CA VAL A 269 -10.41 -19.92 18.70
C VAL A 269 -11.57 -20.89 18.82
N SER A 270 -11.27 -22.16 19.06
CA SER A 270 -12.26 -23.23 19.17
C SER A 270 -12.58 -23.61 20.63
N ALA A 271 -11.68 -23.34 21.56
CA ALA A 271 -11.86 -23.60 22.99
C ALA A 271 -11.02 -22.61 23.82
N PRO A 272 -11.46 -22.29 25.06
CA PRO A 272 -12.75 -22.66 25.68
C PRO A 272 -13.92 -21.86 25.10
N ALA A 273 -15.14 -22.34 25.28
CA ALA A 273 -16.36 -21.75 24.70
C ALA A 273 -16.56 -20.25 25.02
N GLY A 274 -16.10 -19.80 26.19
CA GLY A 274 -16.26 -18.39 26.62
C GLY A 274 -15.47 -17.38 25.79
N VAL A 275 -14.49 -17.83 25.01
CA VAL A 275 -13.67 -16.99 24.11
C VAL A 275 -13.62 -17.56 22.69
N ALA A 276 -14.46 -18.55 22.37
CA ALA A 276 -14.52 -19.14 21.04
C ALA A 276 -15.06 -18.13 20.02
N GLY A 277 -14.44 -18.09 18.85
CA GLY A 277 -14.80 -17.18 17.76
C GLY A 277 -13.62 -16.84 16.87
N SER A 278 -13.88 -16.07 15.82
CA SER A 278 -12.86 -15.54 14.90
C SER A 278 -12.34 -14.18 15.42
N TYR A 279 -11.03 -14.04 15.40
CA TYR A 279 -10.33 -12.82 15.78
C TYR A 279 -9.60 -12.24 14.59
N ASN A 280 -9.69 -10.94 14.40
CA ASN A 280 -8.92 -10.23 13.37
C ASN A 280 -7.44 -10.26 13.71
N VAL A 281 -6.62 -10.40 12.68
CA VAL A 281 -5.17 -10.47 12.83
C VAL A 281 -4.46 -9.54 11.84
N GLY A 282 -3.22 -9.20 12.16
CA GLY A 282 -2.26 -8.61 11.23
C GLY A 282 -1.28 -9.69 10.77
N ASP A 283 -0.96 -9.70 9.49
CA ASP A 283 -0.06 -10.66 8.87
C ASP A 283 1.42 -10.35 9.17
N ALA A 284 2.28 -11.35 8.99
CA ALA A 284 3.73 -11.18 9.02
C ALA A 284 4.26 -11.04 7.58
N GLY A 285 5.07 -10.01 7.33
CA GLY A 285 5.82 -9.82 6.09
C GLY A 285 7.09 -10.69 6.02
N PHE A 286 7.19 -11.73 6.85
CA PHE A 286 8.29 -12.69 6.91
C PHE A 286 7.76 -14.10 7.23
N GLY A 287 8.53 -15.12 6.86
CA GLY A 287 8.08 -16.51 6.98
C GLY A 287 7.01 -16.89 5.96
N PRO A 288 6.38 -18.07 6.11
CA PRO A 288 5.37 -18.53 5.18
C PRO A 288 4.03 -17.80 5.39
N THR A 289 3.28 -17.62 4.30
CA THR A 289 1.93 -17.08 4.38
C THR A 289 0.99 -18.04 5.13
N VAL A 290 0.04 -17.50 5.87
CA VAL A 290 -0.97 -18.30 6.59
C VAL A 290 -1.78 -19.20 5.63
N ALA A 291 -2.05 -18.72 4.41
CA ALA A 291 -2.75 -19.48 3.39
C ALA A 291 -2.03 -20.76 2.98
N SER A 292 -0.68 -20.75 2.97
CA SER A 292 0.12 -21.91 2.58
C SER A 292 0.37 -22.90 3.74
N THR A 293 0.25 -22.44 4.98
CA THR A 293 0.61 -23.22 6.18
C THR A 293 -0.41 -23.04 7.32
N PRO A 294 -1.69 -23.43 7.15
CA PRO A 294 -2.64 -23.36 8.25
C PRO A 294 -2.25 -24.32 9.36
N VAL A 295 -2.36 -23.88 10.62
CA VAL A 295 -2.00 -24.69 11.80
C VAL A 295 -3.06 -24.62 12.88
N THR A 296 -3.32 -25.76 13.52
CA THR A 296 -4.24 -25.88 14.67
C THR A 296 -3.50 -26.46 15.85
N GLY A 297 -3.64 -25.86 17.01
CA GLY A 297 -2.99 -26.36 18.23
C GLY A 297 -3.46 -25.69 19.50
N GLN A 298 -3.07 -26.28 20.62
CA GLN A 298 -3.19 -25.64 21.91
C GLN A 298 -2.26 -24.42 21.94
N VAL A 299 -2.72 -23.32 22.53
CA VAL A 299 -1.94 -22.09 22.68
C VAL A 299 -1.24 -22.08 24.03
N VAL A 300 0.06 -21.79 24.02
CA VAL A 300 0.89 -21.71 25.22
C VAL A 300 1.66 -20.40 25.23
N LEU A 301 1.63 -19.68 26.37
CA LEU A 301 2.43 -18.48 26.56
C LEU A 301 3.92 -18.83 26.61
N ALA A 302 4.72 -18.23 25.78
CA ALA A 302 6.17 -18.30 25.88
C ALA A 302 6.63 -17.52 27.13
N ILE A 303 7.58 -18.10 27.87
CA ILE A 303 8.17 -17.48 29.07
C ILE A 303 9.68 -17.46 28.85
N ASP A 304 10.30 -16.31 28.91
CA ASP A 304 11.73 -16.13 28.81
C ASP A 304 12.35 -15.65 30.15
N ASP A 305 13.67 -15.52 30.20
CA ASP A 305 14.43 -15.29 31.42
C ASP A 305 14.64 -13.81 31.77
N THR A 306 14.26 -12.90 30.89
CA THR A 306 14.50 -11.46 31.05
C THR A 306 13.19 -10.68 30.94
N ALA A 307 12.94 -9.75 31.84
CA ALA A 307 11.72 -8.93 31.80
C ALA A 307 11.73 -7.97 30.59
N PRO A 308 10.60 -7.87 29.84
CA PRO A 308 9.31 -8.53 30.05
C PRO A 308 9.36 -10.02 29.65
N THR A 309 9.02 -10.92 30.56
CA THR A 309 9.26 -12.37 30.45
C THR A 309 8.34 -13.12 29.48
N SER A 310 7.58 -12.45 28.67
CA SER A 310 6.64 -13.04 27.70
C SER A 310 6.83 -12.54 26.26
N ASP A 311 7.95 -11.87 25.99
CA ASP A 311 8.18 -11.29 24.66
C ASP A 311 9.11 -12.14 23.76
N ALA A 312 9.64 -13.26 24.28
CA ALA A 312 10.52 -14.18 23.59
C ALA A 312 11.77 -13.51 22.96
N CYS A 313 12.31 -12.49 23.64
CA CYS A 313 13.52 -11.78 23.22
C CYS A 313 14.79 -12.32 23.89
N SER A 314 14.65 -13.21 24.87
CA SER A 314 15.74 -13.88 25.57
C SER A 314 15.49 -15.40 25.68
N ALA A 315 16.32 -16.12 26.38
CA ALA A 315 16.26 -17.59 26.46
C ALA A 315 14.93 -18.10 27.05
N LEU A 316 14.20 -18.91 26.29
CA LEU A 316 12.91 -19.43 26.69
C LEU A 316 13.07 -20.44 27.85
N GLN A 317 12.39 -20.19 28.99
CA GLN A 317 12.39 -21.02 30.19
C GLN A 317 11.43 -22.21 30.07
N ASN A 318 10.41 -22.11 29.24
CA ASN A 318 9.40 -23.14 29.02
C ASN A 318 9.41 -23.73 27.60
N ALA A 319 10.55 -23.74 26.92
CA ALA A 319 10.70 -24.19 25.53
C ALA A 319 10.06 -25.58 25.30
N ALA A 320 10.23 -26.54 26.20
CA ALA A 320 9.64 -27.87 26.06
C ALA A 320 8.09 -27.85 26.02
N ALA A 321 7.44 -26.87 26.66
CA ALA A 321 5.99 -26.74 26.65
C ALA A 321 5.45 -26.19 25.33
N LEU A 322 6.28 -25.54 24.51
CA LEU A 322 5.92 -24.95 23.22
C LEU A 322 5.96 -25.98 22.08
N SER A 323 6.65 -27.11 22.26
CA SER A 323 6.81 -28.12 21.21
C SER A 323 5.46 -28.68 20.74
N GLY A 324 5.20 -28.57 19.43
CA GLY A 324 3.94 -28.98 18.80
C GLY A 324 2.73 -28.10 19.15
N LYS A 325 2.95 -26.90 19.71
CA LYS A 325 1.90 -25.97 20.13
C LYS A 325 1.99 -24.67 19.35
N ILE A 326 0.95 -23.83 19.45
CA ILE A 326 1.00 -22.45 19.02
C ILE A 326 1.56 -21.62 20.18
N ALA A 327 2.68 -20.95 19.96
CA ALA A 327 3.24 -20.06 20.96
C ALA A 327 2.50 -18.71 20.97
N MET A 328 2.21 -18.18 22.15
CA MET A 328 1.75 -16.80 22.31
C MET A 328 2.89 -15.98 22.90
N VAL A 329 3.20 -14.84 22.29
CA VAL A 329 4.28 -13.92 22.72
C VAL A 329 3.78 -12.48 22.73
N ASP A 330 4.37 -11.64 23.56
CA ASP A 330 4.08 -10.21 23.57
C ASP A 330 4.96 -9.45 22.55
N ARG A 331 4.39 -8.44 21.92
CA ARG A 331 5.17 -7.41 21.25
C ARG A 331 6.04 -6.69 22.29
N GLY A 332 7.33 -6.54 22.00
CA GLY A 332 8.27 -5.91 22.93
C GLY A 332 9.64 -5.65 22.30
N THR A 333 10.68 -5.77 23.06
CA THR A 333 12.00 -5.19 22.90
C THR A 333 12.82 -5.62 21.69
N CYS A 334 12.52 -6.76 21.03
CA CYS A 334 13.22 -7.23 19.83
C CYS A 334 12.31 -7.32 18.61
N ALA A 335 12.91 -7.54 17.41
CA ALA A 335 12.18 -7.66 16.15
C ALA A 335 11.22 -8.86 16.15
N PHE A 336 10.11 -8.75 15.43
CA PHE A 336 9.09 -9.81 15.34
C PHE A 336 9.66 -11.14 14.85
N ALA A 337 10.48 -11.13 13.80
CA ALA A 337 11.10 -12.34 13.27
C ALA A 337 11.98 -13.06 14.31
N VAL A 338 12.64 -12.33 15.23
CA VAL A 338 13.45 -12.91 16.30
C VAL A 338 12.57 -13.65 17.29
N LYS A 339 11.42 -13.08 17.70
CA LYS A 339 10.45 -13.72 18.60
C LYS A 339 9.89 -15.01 18.00
N VAL A 340 9.51 -14.94 16.71
CA VAL A 340 8.95 -16.09 15.99
C VAL A 340 10.00 -17.17 15.81
N GLN A 341 11.25 -16.81 15.52
CA GLN A 341 12.36 -17.76 15.44
C GLN A 341 12.60 -18.45 16.79
N ALA A 342 12.63 -17.71 17.89
CA ALA A 342 12.82 -18.29 19.23
C ALA A 342 11.73 -19.33 19.56
N ALA A 343 10.46 -19.04 19.22
CA ALA A 343 9.37 -19.99 19.39
C ALA A 343 9.50 -21.20 18.45
N GLN A 344 9.90 -20.99 17.18
CA GLN A 344 10.17 -22.06 16.23
C GLN A 344 11.27 -22.99 16.70
N ASP A 345 12.38 -22.44 17.21
CA ASP A 345 13.50 -23.22 17.74
C ASP A 345 13.10 -24.05 18.97
N ALA A 346 12.08 -23.60 19.72
CA ALA A 346 11.43 -24.36 20.78
C ALA A 346 10.42 -25.41 20.27
N GLY A 347 10.25 -25.56 18.97
CA GLY A 347 9.37 -26.54 18.33
C GLY A 347 7.92 -26.09 18.22
N ALA A 348 7.60 -24.80 18.35
CA ALA A 348 6.27 -24.29 18.07
C ALA A 348 5.88 -24.48 16.59
N ILE A 349 4.58 -24.69 16.34
CA ILE A 349 4.04 -24.88 14.98
C ILE A 349 3.45 -23.61 14.37
N GLY A 350 3.28 -22.56 15.17
CA GLY A 350 2.82 -21.22 14.78
C GLY A 350 2.95 -20.25 15.94
N VAL A 351 2.84 -18.96 15.68
CA VAL A 351 3.00 -17.91 16.69
C VAL A 351 1.87 -16.89 16.63
N ILE A 352 1.33 -16.55 17.80
CA ILE A 352 0.41 -15.42 18.00
C ILE A 352 1.18 -14.34 18.75
N VAL A 353 1.39 -13.19 18.11
CA VAL A 353 1.98 -12.01 18.73
C VAL A 353 0.87 -11.13 19.29
N VAL A 354 0.92 -10.79 20.56
CA VAL A 354 -0.04 -9.86 21.20
C VAL A 354 0.49 -8.44 21.06
N ASN A 355 -0.27 -7.55 20.45
CA ASN A 355 0.11 -6.14 20.32
C ASN A 355 0.21 -5.47 21.70
N ASN A 356 1.14 -4.55 21.88
CA ASN A 356 1.30 -3.72 23.08
C ASN A 356 0.75 -2.30 22.94
N VAL A 357 0.15 -2.00 21.77
CA VAL A 357 -0.51 -0.74 21.45
C VAL A 357 -2.01 -0.99 21.28
N ALA A 358 -2.83 -0.11 21.84
CA ALA A 358 -4.28 -0.20 21.69
C ALA A 358 -4.71 0.04 20.23
N GLY A 359 -5.82 -0.58 19.84
CA GLY A 359 -6.38 -0.49 18.50
C GLY A 359 -6.39 -1.83 17.76
N ALA A 360 -6.61 -1.79 16.46
CA ALA A 360 -6.59 -2.97 15.60
C ALA A 360 -5.19 -3.62 15.55
N PRO A 361 -5.09 -4.92 15.27
CA PRO A 361 -3.80 -5.54 15.01
C PRO A 361 -3.14 -4.92 13.77
N SER A 362 -1.82 -4.79 13.78
CA SER A 362 -1.05 -4.27 12.66
C SER A 362 -0.24 -5.39 12.00
N SER A 363 0.12 -5.22 10.73
CA SER A 363 1.07 -6.10 10.08
C SER A 363 2.44 -6.06 10.78
N MET A 364 3.12 -7.19 10.81
CA MET A 364 4.45 -7.35 11.38
C MET A 364 5.50 -7.26 10.27
N GLY A 365 6.15 -6.11 10.16
CA GLY A 365 7.25 -5.90 9.22
C GLY A 365 8.57 -6.51 9.73
N GLY A 366 9.56 -6.51 8.83
CA GLY A 366 10.94 -6.86 9.11
C GLY A 366 11.46 -8.04 8.30
N SER A 367 12.76 -8.04 8.05
CA SER A 367 13.52 -9.20 7.55
C SER A 367 14.23 -9.83 8.74
N GLY A 368 14.46 -11.12 8.69
CA GLY A 368 15.11 -11.81 9.80
C GLY A 368 15.53 -13.24 9.47
N PRO A 369 15.83 -14.03 10.49
CA PRO A 369 16.19 -15.43 10.31
C PRO A 369 15.11 -16.20 9.54
N ALA A 370 15.47 -17.37 9.03
CA ALA A 370 14.62 -18.22 8.19
C ALA A 370 13.43 -18.80 9.00
N VAL A 371 12.40 -17.99 9.20
CA VAL A 371 11.15 -18.42 9.81
C VAL A 371 10.38 -19.32 8.83
N THR A 372 9.97 -20.50 9.30
CA THR A 372 9.26 -21.51 8.50
C THR A 372 7.88 -21.87 9.06
N ILE A 373 7.45 -21.21 10.13
CA ILE A 373 6.13 -21.38 10.74
C ILE A 373 5.30 -20.11 10.57
N PRO A 374 3.96 -20.20 10.42
CA PRO A 374 3.10 -19.03 10.28
C PRO A 374 3.02 -18.23 11.58
N SER A 375 2.91 -16.91 11.45
CA SER A 375 2.72 -16.01 12.58
C SER A 375 1.73 -14.91 12.27
N VAL A 376 0.95 -14.53 13.27
CA VAL A 376 -0.06 -13.47 13.19
C VAL A 376 -0.02 -12.59 14.43
N MET A 377 -0.41 -11.32 14.29
CA MET A 377 -0.58 -10.41 15.42
C MET A 377 -2.07 -10.26 15.75
N ILE A 378 -2.42 -10.28 17.03
CA ILE A 378 -3.75 -9.92 17.53
C ILE A 378 -3.71 -8.56 18.24
N SER A 379 -4.88 -7.95 18.44
CA SER A 379 -5.00 -6.71 19.20
C SER A 379 -4.56 -6.88 20.66
N GLN A 380 -4.21 -5.78 21.30
CA GLN A 380 -3.92 -5.78 22.75
C GLN A 380 -5.11 -6.30 23.57
N ALA A 381 -6.32 -5.87 23.25
CA ALA A 381 -7.55 -6.24 23.95
C ALA A 381 -7.85 -7.75 23.82
N ASP A 382 -7.72 -8.30 22.61
CA ASP A 382 -7.87 -9.73 22.35
C ASP A 382 -6.79 -10.52 23.10
N GLY A 383 -5.57 -10.01 23.12
CA GLY A 383 -4.46 -10.61 23.85
C GLY A 383 -4.73 -10.73 25.36
N VAL A 384 -5.29 -9.70 25.99
CA VAL A 384 -5.72 -9.75 27.41
C VAL A 384 -6.78 -10.83 27.61
N THR A 385 -7.78 -10.87 26.73
CA THR A 385 -8.89 -11.84 26.78
C THR A 385 -8.38 -13.27 26.62
N LEU A 386 -7.56 -13.54 25.63
CA LEU A 386 -7.07 -14.88 25.32
C LEU A 386 -6.03 -15.37 26.35
N LYS A 387 -5.18 -14.48 26.87
CA LYS A 387 -4.25 -14.84 27.96
C LYS A 387 -4.98 -15.30 29.20
N ALA A 388 -6.09 -14.66 29.58
CA ALA A 388 -6.91 -15.08 30.69
C ALA A 388 -7.51 -16.50 30.52
N ALA A 389 -7.70 -16.93 29.27
CA ALA A 389 -8.25 -18.23 28.92
C ALA A 389 -7.21 -19.36 28.78
N LEU A 390 -5.90 -19.07 28.79
CA LEU A 390 -4.84 -20.06 28.58
C LEU A 390 -4.93 -21.26 29.57
N ALA A 391 -5.18 -20.97 30.85
CA ALA A 391 -5.30 -22.02 31.87
C ALA A 391 -6.50 -22.96 31.66
N SER A 392 -7.49 -22.55 30.85
CA SER A 392 -8.67 -23.34 30.50
C SER A 392 -8.49 -24.17 29.21
N GLY A 393 -7.25 -24.26 28.70
CA GLY A 393 -6.94 -25.05 27.50
C GLY A 393 -7.27 -24.35 26.20
N LEU A 394 -6.79 -23.12 26.02
CA LEU A 394 -6.98 -22.34 24.80
C LEU A 394 -6.50 -23.13 23.57
N THR A 395 -7.37 -23.33 22.61
CA THR A 395 -7.07 -24.01 21.34
C THR A 395 -7.48 -23.09 20.19
N ALA A 396 -6.57 -22.91 19.23
CA ALA A 396 -6.79 -22.02 18.11
C ALA A 396 -6.28 -22.60 16.79
N THR A 397 -6.79 -22.05 15.71
CA THR A 397 -6.35 -22.30 14.33
C THR A 397 -5.93 -20.98 13.73
N ILE A 398 -4.70 -20.89 13.22
CA ILE A 398 -4.24 -19.82 12.35
C ILE A 398 -4.53 -20.29 10.92
N HIS A 399 -5.37 -19.59 10.16
CA HIS A 399 -5.78 -19.97 8.82
C HIS A 399 -6.18 -18.75 7.98
N SER A 400 -6.33 -18.94 6.67
CA SER A 400 -7.00 -17.96 5.81
C SER A 400 -8.51 -18.11 5.90
N SER A 401 -9.20 -16.99 5.94
CA SER A 401 -10.66 -16.93 5.80
C SER A 401 -11.10 -17.56 4.48
N ALA A 402 -12.28 -18.15 4.46
CA ALA A 402 -12.88 -18.64 3.22
C ALA A 402 -13.72 -17.56 2.49
N THR A 403 -13.97 -16.43 3.15
CA THR A 403 -14.94 -15.42 2.67
C THR A 403 -14.47 -13.99 2.75
N LYS A 404 -13.53 -13.65 3.64
CA LYS A 404 -13.03 -12.29 3.81
C LYS A 404 -11.79 -12.07 2.96
N ARG A 405 -11.76 -11.01 2.18
CA ARG A 405 -10.57 -10.58 1.43
C ARG A 405 -9.66 -9.72 2.32
N ALA A 406 -8.36 -9.93 2.23
CA ALA A 406 -7.36 -9.09 2.88
C ALA A 406 -7.44 -7.67 2.32
N GLY A 407 -7.47 -6.64 3.19
CA GLY A 407 -7.58 -5.26 2.74
C GLY A 407 -8.95 -4.86 2.17
N ALA A 408 -10.00 -5.66 2.41
CA ALA A 408 -11.36 -5.32 1.99
C ALA A 408 -12.36 -5.40 3.17
N ASP A 409 -13.43 -4.65 3.05
CA ASP A 409 -14.55 -4.73 3.98
C ASP A 409 -15.46 -5.94 3.68
N PRO A 410 -16.49 -6.23 4.51
CA PRO A 410 -17.39 -7.37 4.29
C PRO A 410 -18.17 -7.36 2.95
N LEU A 411 -18.21 -6.23 2.25
CA LEU A 411 -18.82 -6.08 0.93
C LEU A 411 -17.79 -6.20 -0.21
N GLY A 412 -16.54 -6.54 0.09
CA GLY A 412 -15.44 -6.67 -0.89
C GLY A 412 -14.89 -5.34 -1.38
N ARG A 413 -15.20 -4.22 -0.72
CA ARG A 413 -14.72 -2.90 -1.09
C ARG A 413 -13.32 -2.68 -0.50
N PRO A 414 -12.31 -2.22 -1.28
CA PRO A 414 -10.98 -1.98 -0.77
C PRO A 414 -10.99 -1.00 0.40
N LEU A 415 -10.29 -1.33 1.47
CA LEU A 415 -10.11 -0.47 2.63
C LEU A 415 -9.13 0.66 2.33
N VAL A 416 -9.38 1.81 2.92
CA VAL A 416 -8.55 3.01 2.83
C VAL A 416 -7.75 3.16 4.12
N TYR A 417 -6.50 3.58 4.00
CA TYR A 417 -5.57 3.75 5.11
C TYR A 417 -5.98 4.92 6.01
N THR A 418 -6.50 4.62 7.18
CA THR A 418 -6.98 5.60 8.17
C THR A 418 -6.38 5.33 9.55
N PRO A 419 -5.04 5.43 9.69
CA PRO A 419 -4.35 5.08 10.94
C PRO A 419 -4.67 6.05 12.05
N ASN A 420 -4.55 5.58 13.29
CA ASN A 420 -4.63 6.41 14.49
C ASN A 420 -3.30 6.32 15.27
N PRO A 421 -2.54 7.39 15.38
CA PRO A 421 -2.85 8.77 14.97
C PRO A 421 -2.81 9.02 13.46
N LEU A 422 -3.42 10.15 13.04
CA LEU A 422 -3.39 10.62 11.66
C LEU A 422 -1.94 10.76 11.16
N GLN A 423 -1.65 10.25 9.98
CA GLN A 423 -0.35 10.38 9.32
C GLN A 423 -0.48 11.37 8.15
N SER A 424 0.18 12.50 8.29
CA SER A 424 0.18 13.54 7.26
C SER A 424 0.80 13.01 5.95
N GLY A 425 0.14 13.28 4.84
CA GLY A 425 0.55 12.81 3.51
C GLY A 425 0.06 11.40 3.17
N SER A 426 -0.18 10.52 4.16
CA SER A 426 -0.55 9.13 3.90
C SER A 426 -2.03 8.82 4.20
N SER A 427 -2.56 9.35 5.31
CA SER A 427 -3.95 9.04 5.70
C SER A 427 -4.95 9.42 4.62
N VAL A 428 -5.90 8.52 4.38
CA VAL A 428 -7.05 8.65 3.46
C VAL A 428 -6.70 8.53 1.98
N SER A 429 -5.53 9.01 1.57
CA SER A 429 -5.11 8.99 0.16
C SER A 429 -4.28 7.74 -0.21
N HIS A 430 -4.46 6.64 0.52
CA HIS A 430 -3.82 5.35 0.26
C HIS A 430 -4.78 4.21 0.56
N PHE A 431 -4.54 3.04 -0.02
CA PHE A 431 -5.18 1.80 0.41
C PHE A 431 -4.61 1.34 1.75
N ASP A 432 -5.41 0.54 2.48
CA ASP A 432 -5.02 0.03 3.80
C ASP A 432 -3.95 -1.06 3.69
N THR A 433 -2.98 -1.03 4.60
CA THR A 433 -1.84 -1.97 4.66
C THR A 433 -2.22 -3.39 5.05
N SER A 434 -3.50 -3.68 5.23
CA SER A 434 -4.02 -5.04 5.42
C SER A 434 -4.30 -5.78 4.11
N ALA A 435 -4.07 -5.15 2.96
CA ALA A 435 -4.18 -5.80 1.67
C ALA A 435 -3.10 -6.87 1.48
N MET A 436 -3.48 -7.98 0.83
CA MET A 436 -2.56 -9.07 0.50
C MET A 436 -2.98 -9.67 -0.86
N PRO A 437 -2.10 -9.69 -1.88
CA PRO A 437 -0.81 -9.00 -1.93
C PRO A 437 -0.95 -7.49 -1.73
N ASN A 438 0.16 -6.82 -1.42
CA ASN A 438 0.16 -5.38 -1.25
C ASN A 438 -0.30 -4.66 -2.53
N LEU A 439 -1.03 -3.57 -2.35
CA LEU A 439 -1.53 -2.75 -3.45
C LEU A 439 -0.57 -1.60 -3.74
N LEU A 440 -0.44 -1.21 -5.00
CA LEU A 440 0.44 -0.13 -5.43
C LEU A 440 0.24 1.17 -4.65
N MET A 441 -1.00 1.51 -4.29
CA MET A 441 -1.32 2.74 -3.57
C MET A 441 -1.36 2.57 -2.05
N GLU A 442 -0.59 1.65 -1.46
CA GLU A 442 -0.34 1.60 -0.02
C GLU A 442 0.68 2.65 0.43
N PRO A 443 0.67 3.09 1.71
CA PRO A 443 1.51 4.20 2.18
C PRO A 443 3.00 3.85 2.31
N ALA A 444 3.39 2.61 2.04
CA ALA A 444 4.76 2.14 2.09
C ALA A 444 5.01 1.13 0.96
N ILE A 445 6.21 1.19 0.39
CA ILE A 445 6.64 0.20 -0.61
C ILE A 445 7.08 -1.06 0.12
N ASN A 446 6.50 -2.16 -0.24
CA ASN A 446 6.77 -3.49 0.28
C ASN A 446 7.48 -4.36 -0.77
N SER A 447 8.13 -5.44 -0.32
CA SER A 447 8.97 -6.29 -1.19
C SER A 447 8.19 -7.15 -2.20
N ASP A 448 6.87 -7.24 -2.08
CA ASP A 448 5.98 -7.98 -2.99
C ASP A 448 5.27 -7.07 -4.01
N LEU A 449 5.56 -5.77 -4.00
CA LEU A 449 5.16 -4.86 -5.08
C LEU A 449 6.09 -5.08 -6.27
N ASP A 450 5.52 -5.62 -7.34
CA ASP A 450 6.18 -5.78 -8.64
C ASP A 450 5.69 -4.65 -9.57
N PRO A 451 6.58 -4.02 -10.36
CA PRO A 451 6.19 -2.98 -11.30
C PRO A 451 5.38 -3.49 -12.49
N ASP A 452 5.20 -4.81 -12.64
CA ASP A 452 4.47 -5.45 -13.76
C ASP A 452 2.95 -5.50 -13.56
#